data_ccabb2d594c63cbe685a99784b63fbdc
#
_entry.id   ccabb2d594c63cbe685a99784b63fbdc
#
_cell.length_a   1.000
_cell.length_b   1.000
_cell.length_c   1.000
_cell.angle_alpha   90.00
_cell.angle_beta   90.00
_cell.angle_gamma   90.00
#
_symmetry.space_group_name_H-M   'P 1'
#
loop_
_entity.id
_entity.type
_entity.pdbx_description
1 polymer ?
#
loop_
_entity_poly.entity_id
_entity_poly.type
_entity_poly.pdbx_seq_one_letter_code
_entity_poly.pdbx_strand_id
1 'polypeptide(L)'
;MSWDARGRFRIPPPRNVQQWLLPSSANLVAFASMKLQRVSLDQIAKLAGCHKATVSRALRNHTNIPIATRERIKAIAEREGYRPNPLVAMYQAQARSRRPLGMQSRLAWINDYPHENSWHDFPWLRGYFQGAKDRCEERGFRMEEISVDAGLSSSEEQVVRISEILREKSIFGVILPLMLHQQLVLEEWSDCVIALIGSGIQVDSTVQQPASRFYPQGLAIADRDFYYNLRLAFQNVRQRGYLRIGFIYSRYLDSESEGRAQAAFLVEQGQLPEADRVPILFLERFKEGRPAAFDRWMETHRPDAILTINPVVRDWVEEIGHKVPETCGLVNLNVVDDVENWSGIRENHELIGAAAVDLLIGQLSRNEIGVPRHPAKVLIPGKWHDGATLRSAAVVEQPEALAVL
;
A
#
# COMPACT_ATOMS: atom_id res chain seq x y z
N MET A 1 -14.05 -14.37 31.97
CA MET A 1 -12.63 -14.03 31.83
C MET A 1 -12.06 -13.84 33.23
N SER A 2 -11.16 -14.69 33.68
CA SER A 2 -10.56 -14.59 35.02
C SER A 2 -9.09 -15.08 34.99
N TRP A 3 -8.28 -14.52 35.86
CA TRP A 3 -6.89 -14.95 36.09
C TRP A 3 -6.86 -16.02 37.18
N ASP A 4 -6.05 -17.09 36.99
CA ASP A 4 -5.84 -18.07 38.05
C ASP A 4 -4.77 -17.56 39.05
N ALA A 5 -4.71 -18.18 40.23
CA ALA A 5 -3.78 -17.84 41.31
C ALA A 5 -2.27 -17.99 40.94
N ARG A 6 -1.95 -18.39 39.70
CA ARG A 6 -0.60 -18.51 39.15
C ARG A 6 -0.36 -17.53 37.98
N GLY A 7 -1.20 -16.50 37.82
CA GLY A 7 -1.03 -15.47 36.79
C GLY A 7 -1.27 -15.95 35.36
N ARG A 8 -2.06 -17.00 35.13
CA ARG A 8 -2.39 -17.50 33.80
C ARG A 8 -3.81 -17.10 33.42
N PHE A 9 -3.95 -16.53 32.23
CA PHE A 9 -5.23 -16.11 31.66
C PHE A 9 -6.00 -17.36 31.19
N ARG A 10 -7.17 -17.62 31.78
CA ARG A 10 -8.06 -18.70 31.35
C ARG A 10 -9.15 -18.15 30.44
N ILE A 11 -9.14 -18.59 29.19
CA ILE A 11 -10.27 -18.44 28.27
C ILE A 11 -11.17 -19.67 28.50
N PRO A 12 -12.43 -19.48 28.88
CA PRO A 12 -13.35 -20.62 28.97
C PRO A 12 -13.54 -21.24 27.57
N PRO A 13 -13.63 -22.57 27.45
CA PRO A 13 -13.91 -23.19 26.16
C PRO A 13 -15.24 -22.66 25.61
N PRO A 14 -15.33 -22.42 24.28
CA PRO A 14 -16.54 -21.93 23.67
C PRO A 14 -17.68 -22.91 23.91
N ARG A 15 -18.75 -22.44 24.52
CA ARG A 15 -19.99 -23.21 24.66
C ARG A 15 -20.59 -23.38 23.28
N ASN A 16 -20.63 -24.62 22.78
CA ASN A 16 -21.22 -25.01 21.50
C ASN A 16 -20.40 -24.78 20.22
N VAL A 17 -19.43 -25.66 19.95
CA VAL A 17 -18.73 -25.77 18.67
C VAL A 17 -19.61 -26.33 17.53
N GLN A 18 -20.80 -26.85 17.83
CA GLN A 18 -21.68 -27.48 16.83
C GLN A 18 -22.47 -26.48 15.95
N GLN A 19 -22.39 -25.18 16.17
CA GLN A 19 -23.14 -24.18 15.41
C GLN A 19 -22.42 -23.58 14.19
N TRP A 20 -21.19 -24.02 13.91
CA TRP A 20 -20.39 -23.56 12.76
C TRP A 20 -20.18 -24.63 11.69
N LEU A 21 -21.02 -25.66 11.67
CA LEU A 21 -21.04 -26.58 10.52
C LEU A 21 -21.62 -25.83 9.32
N LEU A 22 -20.84 -25.75 8.25
CA LEU A 22 -21.24 -25.21 6.96
C LEU A 22 -22.62 -25.76 6.55
N PRO A 23 -23.51 -24.93 6.00
CA PRO A 23 -24.80 -25.39 5.52
C PRO A 23 -24.59 -26.48 4.46
N SER A 24 -25.40 -27.55 4.56
CA SER A 24 -25.36 -28.69 3.65
C SER A 24 -25.44 -28.24 2.20
N SER A 25 -24.87 -29.01 1.28
CA SER A 25 -24.82 -28.74 -0.17
C SER A 25 -26.18 -28.39 -0.80
N ALA A 26 -27.29 -28.78 -0.19
CA ALA A 26 -28.64 -28.44 -0.61
C ALA A 26 -28.96 -26.93 -0.46
N ASN A 27 -28.38 -26.25 0.54
CA ASN A 27 -28.57 -24.82 0.76
C ASN A 27 -27.68 -23.95 -0.16
N LEU A 28 -26.55 -24.45 -0.65
CA LEU A 28 -25.71 -23.76 -1.62
C LEU A 28 -26.38 -23.66 -3.01
N VAL A 29 -27.16 -24.66 -3.41
CA VAL A 29 -27.91 -24.64 -4.67
C VAL A 29 -29.08 -23.65 -4.63
N ALA A 30 -29.72 -23.49 -3.48
CA ALA A 30 -30.80 -22.50 -3.28
C ALA A 30 -30.25 -21.05 -3.31
N PHE A 31 -29.03 -20.80 -2.83
CA PHE A 31 -28.38 -19.48 -2.91
C PHE A 31 -27.95 -19.12 -4.35
N ALA A 32 -27.57 -20.09 -5.16
CA ALA A 32 -27.17 -19.87 -6.55
C ALA A 32 -28.35 -19.54 -7.49
N SER A 33 -29.59 -19.85 -7.08
CA SER A 33 -30.79 -19.56 -7.87
C SER A 33 -31.48 -18.25 -7.52
N MET A 34 -31.07 -17.52 -6.51
CA MET A 34 -31.52 -16.15 -6.29
C MET A 34 -30.89 -15.24 -7.33
N LYS A 35 -31.55 -15.04 -8.47
CA LYS A 35 -31.33 -13.87 -9.32
C LYS A 35 -31.41 -12.64 -8.42
N LEU A 36 -30.27 -12.05 -8.11
CA LEU A 36 -30.20 -10.72 -7.48
C LEU A 36 -30.86 -9.73 -8.47
N GLN A 37 -32.18 -9.59 -8.39
CA GLN A 37 -32.88 -8.51 -9.07
C GLN A 37 -32.40 -7.21 -8.43
N ARG A 38 -31.48 -6.53 -9.11
CA ARG A 38 -31.01 -5.21 -8.65
C ARG A 38 -32.18 -4.26 -8.64
N VAL A 39 -32.56 -3.81 -7.46
CA VAL A 39 -33.61 -2.80 -7.27
C VAL A 39 -33.21 -1.54 -8.04
N SER A 40 -34.12 -1.04 -8.87
CA SER A 40 -33.91 0.13 -9.72
C SER A 40 -34.46 1.41 -9.10
N LEU A 41 -33.97 2.58 -9.53
CA LEU A 41 -34.52 3.88 -9.13
C LEU A 41 -36.02 4.00 -9.48
N ASP A 42 -36.48 3.33 -10.52
CA ASP A 42 -37.89 3.33 -10.92
C ASP A 42 -38.75 2.54 -9.93
N GLN A 43 -38.24 1.46 -9.37
CA GLN A 43 -38.91 0.73 -8.30
C GLN A 43 -39.01 1.56 -7.02
N ILE A 44 -37.92 2.22 -6.62
CA ILE A 44 -37.95 3.13 -5.45
C ILE A 44 -38.91 4.30 -5.69
N ALA A 45 -38.96 4.85 -6.92
CA ALA A 45 -39.87 5.93 -7.27
C ALA A 45 -41.36 5.51 -7.14
N LYS A 46 -41.69 4.31 -7.59
CA LYS A 46 -43.02 3.73 -7.42
C LYS A 46 -43.39 3.57 -5.93
N LEU A 47 -42.49 3.00 -5.14
CA LEU A 47 -42.71 2.81 -3.69
C LEU A 47 -42.78 4.11 -2.92
N ALA A 48 -42.04 5.13 -3.34
CA ALA A 48 -42.03 6.44 -2.70
C ALA A 48 -43.17 7.38 -3.20
N GLY A 49 -43.91 6.96 -4.21
CA GLY A 49 -44.99 7.77 -4.80
C GLY A 49 -44.50 9.09 -5.41
N CYS A 50 -43.32 9.08 -6.02
CA CYS A 50 -42.70 10.28 -6.60
C CYS A 50 -41.95 9.99 -7.89
N HIS A 51 -41.56 11.03 -8.62
CA HIS A 51 -40.81 10.88 -9.87
C HIS A 51 -39.36 10.40 -9.64
N LYS A 52 -38.82 9.59 -10.54
CA LYS A 52 -37.44 9.09 -10.51
C LYS A 52 -36.40 10.20 -10.27
N ALA A 53 -36.61 11.38 -10.87
CA ALA A 53 -35.72 12.52 -10.66
C ALA A 53 -35.73 13.00 -9.21
N THR A 54 -36.88 12.94 -8.52
CA THR A 54 -37.03 13.28 -7.09
C THR A 54 -36.27 12.28 -6.23
N VAL A 55 -36.42 10.98 -6.48
CA VAL A 55 -35.67 9.92 -5.80
C VAL A 55 -34.18 10.13 -5.96
N SER A 56 -33.73 10.33 -7.21
CA SER A 56 -32.32 10.56 -7.52
C SER A 56 -31.74 11.80 -6.80
N ARG A 57 -32.51 12.89 -6.68
CA ARG A 57 -32.11 14.10 -5.95
C ARG A 57 -32.11 13.88 -4.43
N ALA A 58 -33.11 13.19 -3.90
CA ALA A 58 -33.25 12.90 -2.48
C ALA A 58 -32.09 12.01 -1.97
N LEU A 59 -31.76 10.94 -2.69
CA LEU A 59 -30.65 10.05 -2.36
C LEU A 59 -29.27 10.76 -2.38
N ARG A 60 -29.17 11.87 -3.11
CA ARG A 60 -27.96 12.71 -3.17
C ARG A 60 -28.00 13.92 -2.22
N ASN A 61 -28.94 13.96 -1.28
CA ASN A 61 -29.08 15.06 -0.31
C ASN A 61 -29.29 16.45 -0.93
N HIS A 62 -29.87 16.53 -2.15
CA HIS A 62 -30.06 17.81 -2.82
C HIS A 62 -30.97 18.74 -2.00
N THR A 63 -30.53 19.99 -1.79
CA THR A 63 -31.20 20.96 -0.91
C THR A 63 -32.62 21.32 -1.34
N ASN A 64 -32.94 21.21 -2.64
CA ASN A 64 -34.26 21.46 -3.19
C ASN A 64 -35.31 20.37 -2.84
N ILE A 65 -34.91 19.32 -2.14
CA ILE A 65 -35.87 18.30 -1.63
C ILE A 65 -35.98 18.45 -0.13
N PRO A 66 -37.19 18.60 0.41
CA PRO A 66 -37.41 18.72 1.85
C PRO A 66 -36.76 17.56 2.63
N ILE A 67 -36.25 17.87 3.83
CA ILE A 67 -35.51 16.88 4.66
C ILE A 67 -36.40 15.65 4.93
N ALA A 68 -37.63 15.84 5.32
CA ALA A 68 -38.55 14.72 5.58
C ALA A 68 -38.76 13.81 4.36
N THR A 69 -38.81 14.39 3.15
CA THR A 69 -38.94 13.62 1.92
C THR A 69 -37.62 12.87 1.62
N ARG A 70 -36.46 13.47 1.89
CA ARG A 70 -35.17 12.80 1.72
C ARG A 70 -35.04 11.59 2.62
N GLU A 71 -35.34 11.75 3.90
CA GLU A 71 -35.25 10.66 4.89
C GLU A 71 -36.24 9.53 4.58
N ARG A 72 -37.47 9.85 4.17
CA ARG A 72 -38.44 8.83 3.74
C ARG A 72 -37.94 8.04 2.54
N ILE A 73 -37.37 8.68 1.52
CA ILE A 73 -36.87 8.02 0.32
C ILE A 73 -35.64 7.18 0.64
N LYS A 74 -34.74 7.65 1.50
CA LYS A 74 -33.57 6.88 1.95
C LYS A 74 -34.01 5.61 2.70
N ALA A 75 -34.93 5.71 3.63
CA ALA A 75 -35.46 4.56 4.37
C ALA A 75 -36.08 3.49 3.43
N ILE A 76 -36.82 3.93 2.39
CA ILE A 76 -37.34 3.01 1.36
C ILE A 76 -36.19 2.36 0.59
N ALA A 77 -35.20 3.13 0.15
CA ALA A 77 -34.06 2.62 -0.62
C ALA A 77 -33.24 1.60 0.18
N GLU A 78 -33.02 1.87 1.46
CA GLU A 78 -32.28 0.98 2.38
C GLU A 78 -33.04 -0.32 2.62
N ARG A 79 -34.35 -0.23 2.92
CA ARG A 79 -35.23 -1.39 3.13
C ARG A 79 -35.27 -2.31 1.91
N GLU A 80 -35.34 -1.73 0.72
CA GLU A 80 -35.38 -2.48 -0.56
C GLU A 80 -33.98 -2.93 -1.03
N GLY A 81 -32.92 -2.58 -0.31
CA GLY A 81 -31.53 -2.95 -0.68
C GLY A 81 -31.00 -2.24 -1.92
N TYR A 82 -31.54 -1.06 -2.25
CA TYR A 82 -31.07 -0.27 -3.38
C TYR A 82 -29.66 0.24 -3.14
N ARG A 83 -28.76 -0.04 -4.07
CA ARG A 83 -27.41 0.55 -4.09
C ARG A 83 -27.23 1.32 -5.40
N PRO A 84 -26.79 2.60 -5.34
CA PRO A 84 -26.47 3.36 -6.54
C PRO A 84 -25.42 2.62 -7.38
N ASN A 85 -25.59 2.65 -8.71
CA ASN A 85 -24.54 2.14 -9.59
C ASN A 85 -23.37 3.14 -9.57
N PRO A 86 -22.17 2.75 -9.09
CA PRO A 86 -21.04 3.64 -9.00
C PRO A 86 -20.65 4.26 -10.35
N LEU A 87 -20.73 3.52 -11.45
CA LEU A 87 -20.42 4.01 -12.78
C LEU A 87 -21.40 5.08 -13.24
N VAL A 88 -22.69 4.92 -12.94
CA VAL A 88 -23.71 5.93 -13.25
C VAL A 88 -23.53 7.18 -12.37
N ALA A 89 -23.16 7.01 -11.11
CA ALA A 89 -22.86 8.13 -10.21
C ALA A 89 -21.65 8.93 -10.72
N MET A 90 -20.62 8.25 -11.16
CA MET A 90 -19.39 8.85 -11.72
C MET A 90 -19.69 9.62 -13.02
N TYR A 91 -20.42 9.00 -13.95
CA TYR A 91 -20.83 9.65 -15.20
C TYR A 91 -21.69 10.90 -14.96
N GLN A 92 -22.63 10.82 -14.03
CA GLN A 92 -23.48 11.97 -13.68
C GLN A 92 -22.72 13.06 -12.90
N ALA A 93 -21.69 12.74 -12.13
CA ALA A 93 -20.80 13.72 -11.49
C ALA A 93 -19.99 14.48 -12.57
N GLN A 94 -19.48 13.77 -13.55
CA GLN A 94 -18.76 14.33 -14.70
C GLN A 94 -19.66 15.24 -15.55
N ALA A 95 -20.89 14.81 -15.88
CA ALA A 95 -21.84 15.61 -16.63
C ALA A 95 -22.27 16.90 -15.91
N ARG A 96 -22.25 16.91 -14.57
CA ARG A 96 -22.58 18.12 -13.76
C ARG A 96 -21.47 19.14 -13.68
N SER A 97 -20.24 18.73 -13.88
CA SER A 97 -19.07 19.62 -13.84
C SER A 97 -19.00 20.61 -15.01
N ARG A 98 -20.02 20.64 -15.92
CA ARG A 98 -20.07 21.47 -17.15
C ARG A 98 -18.83 21.33 -18.05
N ARG A 99 -18.07 20.25 -17.91
CA ARG A 99 -16.93 19.99 -18.79
C ARG A 99 -17.39 19.50 -20.15
N PRO A 100 -16.77 19.96 -21.24
CA PRO A 100 -17.08 19.47 -22.58
C PRO A 100 -16.93 17.94 -22.64
N LEU A 101 -17.94 17.25 -23.18
CA LEU A 101 -17.85 15.84 -23.56
C LEU A 101 -16.80 15.73 -24.66
N GLY A 102 -15.60 15.27 -24.33
CA GLY A 102 -14.49 15.15 -25.28
C GLY A 102 -13.11 15.46 -24.71
N MET A 103 -13.00 16.13 -23.57
CA MET A 103 -11.74 16.18 -22.82
C MET A 103 -11.64 14.97 -21.90
N GLN A 104 -10.73 14.06 -22.20
CA GLN A 104 -10.37 12.97 -21.29
C GLN A 104 -10.01 13.58 -19.93
N SER A 105 -10.66 13.12 -18.87
CA SER A 105 -10.31 13.55 -17.51
C SER A 105 -8.84 13.25 -17.25
N ARG A 106 -8.11 14.22 -16.68
CA ARG A 106 -6.67 14.12 -16.46
C ARG A 106 -6.38 13.90 -15.00
N LEU A 107 -5.37 13.08 -14.73
CA LEU A 107 -4.73 12.97 -13.43
C LEU A 107 -3.28 13.42 -13.56
N ALA A 108 -2.72 14.06 -12.54
CA ALA A 108 -1.33 14.48 -12.54
C ALA A 108 -0.45 13.48 -11.79
N TRP A 109 0.69 13.22 -12.35
CA TRP A 109 1.84 12.64 -11.66
C TRP A 109 2.84 13.76 -11.40
N ILE A 110 3.16 14.04 -10.16
CA ILE A 110 4.12 15.06 -9.81
C ILE A 110 5.50 14.44 -9.71
N ASN A 111 6.42 14.94 -10.51
CA ASN A 111 7.81 14.51 -10.50
C ASN A 111 8.65 15.56 -9.77
N ASP A 112 9.10 15.22 -8.55
CA ASP A 112 9.91 16.10 -7.67
C ASP A 112 11.40 15.78 -7.74
N TYR A 113 11.85 15.05 -8.75
CA TYR A 113 13.28 14.80 -8.93
C TYR A 113 13.96 15.99 -9.60
N PRO A 114 15.17 16.37 -9.18
CA PRO A 114 15.85 17.58 -9.62
C PRO A 114 16.24 17.59 -11.11
N HIS A 115 16.04 16.49 -11.81
CA HIS A 115 16.29 16.37 -13.25
C HIS A 115 15.08 15.75 -13.94
N GLU A 116 14.68 16.29 -15.09
CA GLU A 116 13.44 15.95 -15.83
C GLU A 116 13.21 14.45 -16.06
N ASN A 117 14.23 13.61 -16.01
CA ASN A 117 14.12 12.18 -16.23
C ASN A 117 14.73 11.34 -15.10
N SER A 118 15.06 11.93 -13.95
CA SER A 118 15.76 11.20 -12.87
C SER A 118 14.94 10.06 -12.27
N TRP A 119 13.62 10.08 -12.39
CA TRP A 119 12.79 8.95 -11.97
C TRP A 119 13.01 7.69 -12.82
N HIS A 120 13.46 7.83 -14.07
CA HIS A 120 13.84 6.68 -14.91
C HIS A 120 15.04 5.90 -14.37
N ASP A 121 15.89 6.52 -13.57
CA ASP A 121 17.08 5.89 -12.98
C ASP A 121 16.72 4.95 -11.82
N PHE A 122 15.51 5.06 -11.30
CA PHE A 122 15.01 4.21 -10.21
C PHE A 122 14.01 3.16 -10.71
N PRO A 123 14.39 1.87 -10.80
CA PRO A 123 13.51 0.80 -11.32
C PRO A 123 12.16 0.72 -10.61
N TRP A 124 12.14 0.90 -9.29
CA TRP A 124 10.90 0.88 -8.50
C TRP A 124 9.96 2.04 -8.84
N LEU A 125 10.51 3.23 -9.09
CA LEU A 125 9.70 4.41 -9.44
C LEU A 125 9.14 4.31 -10.86
N ARG A 126 9.92 3.76 -11.81
CA ARG A 126 9.42 3.42 -13.15
C ARG A 126 8.22 2.48 -13.08
N GLY A 127 8.28 1.45 -12.22
CA GLY A 127 7.16 0.54 -12.02
C GLY A 127 5.91 1.24 -11.49
N TYR A 128 6.05 2.10 -10.49
CA TYR A 128 4.93 2.90 -9.99
C TYR A 128 4.30 3.78 -11.07
N PHE A 129 5.13 4.48 -11.84
CA PHE A 129 4.67 5.34 -12.92
C PHE A 129 3.95 4.54 -14.00
N GLN A 130 4.54 3.44 -14.46
CA GLN A 130 3.95 2.63 -15.51
C GLN A 130 2.61 2.04 -15.07
N GLY A 131 2.54 1.47 -13.87
CA GLY A 131 1.28 0.94 -13.34
C GLY A 131 0.20 1.99 -13.14
N ALA A 132 0.58 3.20 -12.72
CA ALA A 132 -0.35 4.32 -12.62
C ALA A 132 -0.84 4.76 -14.00
N LYS A 133 0.05 4.86 -15.00
CA LYS A 133 -0.29 5.25 -16.35
C LYS A 133 -1.25 4.25 -17.01
N ASP A 134 -0.93 2.97 -16.95
CA ASP A 134 -1.76 1.91 -17.54
C ASP A 134 -3.15 1.89 -16.88
N ARG A 135 -3.22 2.03 -15.55
CA ARG A 135 -4.49 2.10 -14.84
C ARG A 135 -5.30 3.33 -15.19
N CYS A 136 -4.67 4.48 -15.40
CA CYS A 136 -5.34 5.67 -15.91
C CYS A 136 -6.00 5.39 -17.26
N GLU A 137 -5.27 4.80 -18.20
CA GLU A 137 -5.77 4.47 -19.54
C GLU A 137 -6.92 3.46 -19.48
N GLU A 138 -6.81 2.39 -18.69
CA GLU A 138 -7.88 1.42 -18.46
C GLU A 138 -9.16 2.06 -17.92
N ARG A 139 -9.02 3.10 -17.11
CA ARG A 139 -10.15 3.82 -16.50
C ARG A 139 -10.66 4.99 -17.34
N GLY A 140 -10.08 5.23 -18.53
CA GLY A 140 -10.44 6.32 -19.43
C GLY A 140 -9.94 7.69 -18.99
N PHE A 141 -8.91 7.73 -18.16
CA PHE A 141 -8.19 8.95 -17.78
C PHE A 141 -6.90 9.05 -18.56
N ARG A 142 -6.37 10.28 -18.64
CA ARG A 142 -5.03 10.54 -19.16
C ARG A 142 -4.14 10.96 -17.99
N MET A 143 -3.00 10.35 -17.85
CA MET A 143 -1.99 10.80 -16.88
C MET A 143 -1.11 11.87 -17.53
N GLU A 144 -0.87 12.93 -16.80
CA GLU A 144 -0.01 14.03 -17.19
C GLU A 144 1.11 14.15 -16.17
N GLU A 145 2.34 14.07 -16.64
CA GLU A 145 3.52 14.29 -15.83
C GLU A 145 3.76 15.78 -15.68
N ILE A 146 3.96 16.23 -14.45
CA ILE A 146 4.30 17.60 -14.10
C ILE A 146 5.60 17.54 -13.30
N SER A 147 6.67 18.03 -13.93
CA SER A 147 7.97 18.12 -13.26
C SER A 147 8.08 19.43 -12.49
N VAL A 148 8.73 19.35 -11.34
CA VAL A 148 9.09 20.52 -10.55
C VAL A 148 10.25 21.25 -11.23
N ASP A 149 10.14 22.56 -11.34
CA ASP A 149 11.19 23.37 -11.94
C ASP A 149 12.40 23.47 -10.99
N ALA A 150 13.53 22.90 -11.41
CA ALA A 150 14.78 22.93 -10.65
C ALA A 150 15.36 24.36 -10.48
N GLY A 151 14.83 25.33 -11.21
CA GLY A 151 15.21 26.75 -11.10
C GLY A 151 14.50 27.51 -9.97
N LEU A 152 13.47 26.92 -9.33
CA LEU A 152 12.76 27.56 -8.24
C LEU A 152 13.51 27.39 -6.92
N SER A 153 13.64 28.49 -6.18
CA SER A 153 14.53 28.58 -5.01
C SER A 153 13.94 27.97 -3.73
N SER A 154 12.61 27.82 -3.68
CA SER A 154 11.93 27.31 -2.49
C SER A 154 10.85 26.27 -2.81
N SER A 155 10.59 25.40 -1.86
CA SER A 155 9.48 24.43 -1.95
C SER A 155 8.11 25.11 -2.04
N GLU A 156 7.97 26.31 -1.47
CA GLU A 156 6.74 27.11 -1.53
C GLU A 156 6.46 27.61 -2.96
N GLU A 157 7.48 28.16 -3.63
CA GLU A 157 7.36 28.59 -5.02
C GLU A 157 7.00 27.43 -5.95
N GLN A 158 7.57 26.25 -5.71
CA GLN A 158 7.28 25.03 -6.46
C GLN A 158 5.82 24.59 -6.30
N VAL A 159 5.30 24.57 -5.08
CA VAL A 159 3.91 24.20 -4.79
C VAL A 159 2.93 25.17 -5.43
N VAL A 160 3.20 26.48 -5.35
CA VAL A 160 2.37 27.52 -5.99
C VAL A 160 2.38 27.34 -7.51
N ARG A 161 3.54 27.12 -8.12
CA ARG A 161 3.66 26.92 -9.57
C ARG A 161 2.90 25.68 -10.05
N ILE A 162 3.00 24.56 -9.32
CA ILE A 162 2.22 23.36 -9.63
C ILE A 162 0.72 23.67 -9.52
N SER A 163 0.28 24.40 -8.49
CA SER A 163 -1.12 24.81 -8.32
C SER A 163 -1.67 25.56 -9.53
N GLU A 164 -0.87 26.47 -10.10
CA GLU A 164 -1.25 27.20 -11.32
C GLU A 164 -1.43 26.24 -12.50
N ILE A 165 -0.48 25.34 -12.72
CA ILE A 165 -0.55 24.33 -13.80
C ILE A 165 -1.76 23.42 -13.64
N LEU A 166 -2.05 22.94 -12.42
CA LEU A 166 -3.21 22.10 -12.14
C LEU A 166 -4.52 22.84 -12.47
N ARG A 167 -4.64 24.11 -12.08
CA ARG A 167 -5.83 24.94 -12.38
C ARG A 167 -5.97 25.21 -13.88
N GLU A 168 -4.91 25.62 -14.56
CA GLU A 168 -4.92 25.87 -16.01
C GLU A 168 -5.36 24.64 -16.80
N LYS A 169 -4.86 23.47 -16.41
CA LYS A 169 -5.17 22.19 -17.07
C LYS A 169 -6.44 21.53 -16.55
N SER A 170 -7.10 22.12 -15.57
CA SER A 170 -8.29 21.56 -14.89
C SER A 170 -8.09 20.14 -14.39
N ILE A 171 -6.97 19.91 -13.72
CA ILE A 171 -6.61 18.64 -13.10
C ILE A 171 -7.01 18.71 -11.63
N PHE A 172 -7.73 17.69 -11.14
CA PHE A 172 -8.23 17.60 -9.76
C PHE A 172 -7.78 16.34 -9.02
N GLY A 173 -7.07 15.47 -9.67
CA GLY A 173 -6.51 14.28 -9.07
C GLY A 173 -5.00 14.24 -9.23
N VAL A 174 -4.28 14.10 -8.13
CA VAL A 174 -2.82 14.23 -8.08
C VAL A 174 -2.22 12.99 -7.42
N ILE A 175 -1.25 12.38 -8.07
CA ILE A 175 -0.40 11.32 -7.52
C ILE A 175 0.93 11.93 -7.12
N LEU A 176 1.29 11.73 -5.85
CA LEU A 176 2.57 12.13 -5.29
C LEU A 176 3.42 10.90 -5.04
N PRO A 177 4.45 10.64 -5.81
CA PRO A 177 5.50 9.73 -5.40
C PRO A 177 6.32 10.36 -4.26
N LEU A 178 6.98 9.55 -3.51
CA LEU A 178 7.63 9.67 -2.21
C LEU A 178 8.37 10.96 -1.79
N MET A 179 8.64 11.94 -2.66
CA MET A 179 9.76 12.86 -2.44
C MET A 179 9.41 14.32 -2.11
N LEU A 180 8.14 14.75 -2.20
CA LEU A 180 7.78 16.14 -1.96
C LEU A 180 7.77 16.54 -0.49
N HIS A 181 8.24 17.77 -0.20
CA HIS A 181 8.09 18.47 1.09
C HIS A 181 6.60 18.66 1.43
N GLN A 182 6.03 17.69 2.09
CA GLN A 182 4.59 17.45 2.17
C GLN A 182 3.80 18.52 2.95
N GLN A 183 4.44 19.34 3.78
CA GLN A 183 3.72 20.28 4.64
C GLN A 183 2.99 21.41 3.90
N LEU A 184 3.49 21.78 2.73
CA LEU A 184 2.97 22.91 1.96
C LEU A 184 1.84 22.52 0.99
N VAL A 185 1.75 21.25 0.65
CA VAL A 185 0.86 20.73 -0.41
C VAL A 185 -0.61 20.78 0.00
N LEU A 186 -0.92 20.54 1.28
CA LEU A 186 -2.29 20.28 1.73
C LEU A 186 -3.17 21.53 1.73
N GLU A 187 -2.61 22.71 2.02
CA GLU A 187 -3.36 23.97 2.05
C GLU A 187 -3.58 24.49 0.64
N GLU A 188 -2.54 24.48 -0.19
CA GLU A 188 -2.58 25.02 -1.55
C GLU A 188 -3.38 24.14 -2.53
N TRP A 189 -3.47 22.82 -2.29
CA TRP A 189 -4.16 21.88 -3.16
C TRP A 189 -5.49 21.38 -2.58
N SER A 190 -6.13 22.20 -1.76
CA SER A 190 -7.42 21.88 -1.11
C SER A 190 -8.54 21.53 -2.10
N ASP A 191 -8.43 21.98 -3.35
CA ASP A 191 -9.36 21.68 -4.46
C ASP A 191 -9.03 20.37 -5.20
N CYS A 192 -7.96 19.68 -4.84
CA CYS A 192 -7.52 18.45 -5.47
C CYS A 192 -7.79 17.24 -4.57
N VAL A 193 -7.89 16.07 -5.19
CA VAL A 193 -7.79 14.78 -4.53
C VAL A 193 -6.34 14.30 -4.67
N ILE A 194 -5.73 13.87 -3.58
CA ILE A 194 -4.32 13.50 -3.55
C ILE A 194 -4.19 12.05 -3.08
N ALA A 195 -3.43 11.25 -3.83
CA ALA A 195 -2.98 9.95 -3.40
C ALA A 195 -1.44 9.91 -3.35
N LEU A 196 -0.93 9.38 -2.26
CA LEU A 196 0.49 9.13 -2.08
C LEU A 196 0.85 7.73 -2.58
N ILE A 197 2.05 7.58 -3.12
CA ILE A 197 2.67 6.28 -3.32
C ILE A 197 3.83 6.18 -2.33
N GLY A 198 3.78 5.10 -1.52
CA GLY A 198 4.73 4.87 -0.47
C GLY A 198 4.48 5.70 0.79
N SER A 199 5.22 5.38 1.83
CA SER A 199 5.09 6.00 3.14
C SER A 199 6.17 7.05 3.39
N GLY A 200 6.52 7.84 2.37
CA GLY A 200 7.61 8.79 2.43
C GLY A 200 7.54 9.75 3.62
N ILE A 201 8.37 9.48 4.62
CA ILE A 201 8.78 10.48 5.58
C ILE A 201 10.08 11.05 5.04
N GLN A 202 10.07 12.25 4.51
CA GLN A 202 11.32 12.97 4.31
C GLN A 202 11.90 13.29 5.69
N VAL A 203 12.97 12.59 6.03
CA VAL A 203 13.85 13.06 7.07
C VAL A 203 14.74 14.10 6.41
N ASP A 204 14.46 15.36 6.66
CA ASP A 204 15.37 16.43 6.28
C ASP A 204 16.74 16.11 6.90
N SER A 205 17.73 15.87 6.03
CA SER A 205 19.08 15.49 6.45
C SER A 205 19.79 16.62 7.20
N THR A 206 19.22 17.83 7.22
CA THR A 206 19.73 19.00 7.91
C THR A 206 19.11 19.20 9.29
N VAL A 207 17.96 18.56 9.58
CA VAL A 207 17.28 18.64 10.87
C VAL A 207 17.55 17.36 11.67
N GLN A 208 18.25 17.50 12.80
CA GLN A 208 18.58 16.39 13.72
C GLN A 208 17.35 15.83 14.48
N GLN A 209 16.16 16.32 14.19
CA GLN A 209 14.92 15.76 14.74
C GLN A 209 14.23 14.94 13.65
N PRO A 210 13.76 13.73 13.97
CA PRO A 210 12.85 13.04 13.06
C PRO A 210 11.65 13.97 12.85
N ALA A 211 11.50 14.45 11.62
CA ALA A 211 10.29 15.15 11.21
C ALA A 211 9.11 14.34 11.74
N SER A 212 8.20 14.99 12.43
CA SER A 212 7.13 14.39 13.21
C SER A 212 6.63 13.10 12.56
N ARG A 213 6.62 12.01 13.30
CA ARG A 213 6.25 10.62 12.93
C ARG A 213 4.84 10.46 12.36
N PHE A 214 4.29 11.50 11.77
CA PHE A 214 2.93 11.47 11.28
C PHE A 214 2.96 11.81 9.80
N TYR A 215 2.46 10.88 9.02
CA TYR A 215 1.92 11.17 7.70
C TYR A 215 1.18 12.50 7.72
N PRO A 216 1.11 13.25 6.63
CA PRO A 216 0.07 14.24 6.51
C PRO A 216 -1.23 13.49 6.80
N GLN A 217 -1.73 13.63 8.03
CA GLN A 217 -2.92 12.93 8.48
C GLN A 217 -4.01 13.27 7.50
N GLY A 218 -4.46 12.27 6.78
CA GLY A 218 -5.61 12.45 5.95
C GLY A 218 -5.44 12.18 4.45
N LEU A 219 -4.27 11.81 3.93
CA LEU A 219 -4.16 11.42 2.52
C LEU A 219 -4.34 9.92 2.32
N ALA A 220 -4.88 9.55 1.16
CA ALA A 220 -4.94 8.17 0.72
C ALA A 220 -3.55 7.70 0.28
N ILE A 221 -3.18 6.47 0.61
CA ILE A 221 -1.84 5.93 0.39
C ILE A 221 -1.92 4.56 -0.25
N ALA A 222 -1.18 4.36 -1.33
CA ALA A 222 -0.83 3.05 -1.87
C ALA A 222 0.64 2.76 -1.54
N ASP A 223 0.92 1.63 -0.90
CA ASP A 223 2.26 1.31 -0.44
C ASP A 223 2.55 -0.19 -0.52
N ARG A 224 3.82 -0.55 -0.46
CA ARG A 224 4.26 -1.94 -0.26
C ARG A 224 3.89 -2.43 1.13
N ASP A 225 3.57 -3.73 1.24
CA ASP A 225 3.32 -4.35 2.53
C ASP A 225 4.64 -4.81 3.18
N PHE A 226 5.32 -3.90 3.85
CA PHE A 226 6.58 -4.18 4.55
C PHE A 226 6.47 -5.32 5.56
N TYR A 227 5.34 -5.39 6.27
CA TYR A 227 5.13 -6.41 7.28
C TYR A 227 5.01 -7.79 6.65
N TYR A 228 4.16 -7.92 5.65
CA TYR A 228 3.99 -9.18 4.91
C TYR A 228 5.29 -9.60 4.21
N ASN A 229 5.93 -8.66 3.52
CA ASN A 229 7.14 -8.94 2.74
C ASN A 229 8.27 -9.47 3.60
N LEU A 230 8.51 -8.85 4.76
CA LEU A 230 9.56 -9.31 5.66
C LEU A 230 9.24 -10.67 6.27
N ARG A 231 8.00 -10.91 6.67
CA ARG A 231 7.57 -12.22 7.16
C ARG A 231 7.75 -13.31 6.10
N LEU A 232 7.34 -13.03 4.87
CA LEU A 232 7.53 -13.95 3.74
C LEU A 232 9.02 -14.27 3.53
N ALA A 233 9.88 -13.25 3.57
CA ALA A 233 11.32 -13.43 3.46
C ALA A 233 11.89 -14.28 4.60
N PHE A 234 11.55 -13.95 5.84
CA PHE A 234 12.01 -14.67 7.02
C PHE A 234 11.61 -16.16 6.99
N GLN A 235 10.35 -16.45 6.64
CA GLN A 235 9.85 -17.82 6.56
C GLN A 235 10.56 -18.63 5.45
N ASN A 236 10.81 -18.02 4.29
CA ASN A 236 11.55 -18.67 3.22
C ASN A 236 13.00 -19.01 3.62
N VAL A 237 13.65 -18.13 4.38
CA VAL A 237 14.99 -18.38 4.93
C VAL A 237 14.96 -19.53 5.94
N ARG A 238 13.97 -19.54 6.83
CA ARG A 238 13.78 -20.63 7.80
C ARG A 238 13.55 -21.99 7.13
N GLN A 239 12.73 -22.05 6.10
CA GLN A 239 12.46 -23.27 5.33
C GLN A 239 13.70 -23.86 4.67
N ARG A 240 14.73 -23.03 4.43
CA ARG A 240 16.04 -23.46 3.87
C ARG A 240 17.05 -23.86 4.95
N GLY A 241 16.60 -23.98 6.21
CA GLY A 241 17.42 -24.48 7.31
C GLY A 241 18.35 -23.47 7.96
N TYR A 242 18.22 -22.18 7.68
CA TYR A 242 18.94 -21.15 8.40
C TYR A 242 18.33 -20.93 9.78
N LEU A 243 19.20 -20.77 10.78
CA LEU A 243 18.80 -20.70 12.19
C LEU A 243 18.95 -19.32 12.79
N ARG A 244 20.05 -18.64 12.49
CA ARG A 244 20.45 -17.36 13.07
C ARG A 244 20.30 -16.24 12.04
N ILE A 245 19.08 -15.79 11.88
CA ILE A 245 18.75 -14.81 10.84
C ILE A 245 18.97 -13.41 11.39
N GLY A 246 19.87 -12.66 10.73
CA GLY A 246 20.09 -11.24 10.99
C GLY A 246 19.27 -10.33 10.09
N PHE A 247 19.11 -9.08 10.50
CA PHE A 247 18.48 -8.05 9.70
C PHE A 247 19.32 -6.77 9.75
N ILE A 248 19.76 -6.30 8.58
CA ILE A 248 20.50 -5.03 8.44
C ILE A 248 19.59 -4.03 7.76
N TYR A 249 19.28 -2.95 8.47
CA TYR A 249 18.34 -1.96 7.98
C TYR A 249 18.81 -0.53 8.31
N SER A 250 18.33 0.45 7.56
CA SER A 250 18.64 1.83 7.91
C SER A 250 17.56 2.45 8.78
N ARG A 251 17.95 3.36 9.66
CA ARG A 251 17.01 4.17 10.47
C ARG A 251 16.04 4.94 9.59
N TYR A 252 16.54 5.45 8.47
CA TYR A 252 15.73 6.15 7.49
C TYR A 252 14.59 5.26 6.94
N LEU A 253 14.94 4.07 6.42
CA LEU A 253 13.95 3.14 5.86
C LEU A 253 13.00 2.57 6.92
N ASP A 254 13.46 2.42 8.17
CA ASP A 254 12.59 2.01 9.27
C ASP A 254 11.54 3.08 9.56
N SER A 255 11.93 4.36 9.56
CA SER A 255 10.98 5.47 9.66
C SER A 255 9.98 5.48 8.51
N GLU A 256 10.44 5.27 7.26
CA GLU A 256 9.54 5.17 6.09
C GLU A 256 8.54 4.03 6.24
N SER A 257 8.98 2.88 6.74
CA SER A 257 8.11 1.74 7.00
C SER A 257 7.23 1.90 8.24
N GLU A 258 7.33 3.01 8.98
CA GLU A 258 6.67 3.21 10.29
C GLU A 258 7.02 2.11 11.31
N GLY A 259 8.25 1.58 11.24
CA GLY A 259 8.67 0.44 12.05
C GLY A 259 8.00 -0.89 11.67
N ARG A 260 7.24 -0.96 10.58
CA ARG A 260 6.53 -2.19 10.16
C ARG A 260 7.49 -3.33 9.80
N ALA A 261 8.63 -3.01 9.16
CA ALA A 261 9.65 -4.00 8.85
C ALA A 261 10.31 -4.52 10.14
N GLN A 262 10.71 -3.62 11.05
CA GLN A 262 11.22 -3.98 12.36
C GLN A 262 10.22 -4.84 13.14
N ALA A 263 8.96 -4.43 13.21
CA ALA A 263 7.92 -5.17 13.93
C ALA A 263 7.74 -6.59 13.38
N ALA A 264 7.71 -6.76 12.06
CA ALA A 264 7.61 -8.05 11.42
C ALA A 264 8.81 -8.97 11.77
N PHE A 265 10.03 -8.42 11.73
CA PHE A 265 11.23 -9.16 12.09
C PHE A 265 11.20 -9.62 13.55
N LEU A 266 10.86 -8.74 14.48
CA LEU A 266 10.79 -9.07 15.90
C LEU A 266 9.71 -10.11 16.21
N VAL A 267 8.57 -10.07 15.52
CA VAL A 267 7.50 -11.07 15.66
C VAL A 267 7.98 -12.46 15.23
N GLU A 268 8.62 -12.57 14.06
CA GLU A 268 9.14 -13.85 13.58
C GLU A 268 10.32 -14.34 14.44
N GLN A 269 11.24 -13.46 14.80
CA GLN A 269 12.37 -13.79 15.66
C GLN A 269 11.93 -14.21 17.07
N GLY A 270 10.85 -13.61 17.59
CA GLY A 270 10.29 -13.94 18.91
C GLY A 270 9.85 -15.42 19.03
N GLN A 271 9.60 -16.09 17.90
CA GLN A 271 9.26 -17.53 17.87
C GLN A 271 10.49 -18.45 17.93
N LEU A 272 11.70 -17.89 17.80
CA LEU A 272 12.94 -18.65 17.87
C LEU A 272 13.43 -18.80 19.32
N PRO A 273 14.22 -19.88 19.61
CA PRO A 273 14.99 -19.95 20.83
C PRO A 273 15.83 -18.69 21.04
N GLU A 274 15.99 -18.26 22.26
CA GLU A 274 16.74 -17.02 22.59
C GLU A 274 18.17 -17.04 22.06
N ALA A 275 18.82 -18.20 22.09
CA ALA A 275 20.18 -18.40 21.57
C ALA A 275 20.32 -18.17 20.06
N ASP A 276 19.22 -18.29 19.31
CA ASP A 276 19.20 -18.11 17.85
C ASP A 276 18.76 -16.70 17.41
N ARG A 277 18.38 -15.87 18.38
CA ARG A 277 17.93 -14.50 18.07
C ARG A 277 19.12 -13.59 17.82
N VAL A 278 19.06 -12.90 16.69
CA VAL A 278 20.08 -11.94 16.25
C VAL A 278 19.49 -10.54 16.29
N PRO A 279 20.05 -9.59 17.05
CA PRO A 279 19.52 -8.23 17.08
C PRO A 279 19.67 -7.54 15.73
N ILE A 280 18.74 -6.64 15.40
CA ILE A 280 18.79 -5.85 14.18
C ILE A 280 20.02 -4.94 14.21
N LEU A 281 20.79 -4.94 13.13
CA LEU A 281 21.84 -3.94 12.93
C LEU A 281 21.23 -2.72 12.22
N PHE A 282 21.00 -1.66 12.97
CA PHE A 282 20.58 -0.39 12.40
C PHE A 282 21.77 0.46 11.97
N LEU A 283 21.74 0.90 10.72
CA LEU A 283 22.66 1.90 10.18
C LEU A 283 21.90 3.22 9.98
N GLU A 284 22.57 4.35 10.10
CA GLU A 284 21.94 5.64 9.74
C GLU A 284 21.59 5.68 8.25
N ARG A 285 22.59 5.36 7.42
CA ARG A 285 22.45 5.16 5.96
C ARG A 285 23.42 4.09 5.51
N PHE A 286 23.10 3.44 4.41
CA PHE A 286 24.08 2.63 3.70
C PHE A 286 25.05 3.57 2.97
N LYS A 287 26.32 3.49 3.31
CA LYS A 287 27.41 4.24 2.68
C LYS A 287 28.34 3.28 1.96
N GLU A 288 29.13 3.82 1.05
CA GLU A 288 30.27 3.09 0.52
C GLU A 288 31.25 2.73 1.68
N GLY A 289 31.77 1.51 1.62
CA GLY A 289 32.67 0.95 2.63
C GLY A 289 31.94 0.29 3.80
N ARG A 290 32.61 -0.74 4.33
CA ARG A 290 32.07 -1.58 5.41
C ARG A 290 32.21 -0.88 6.76
N PRO A 291 31.08 -0.71 7.51
CA PRO A 291 31.16 -0.05 8.81
C PRO A 291 31.68 -0.99 9.90
N ALA A 292 32.52 -0.49 10.81
CA ALA A 292 33.03 -1.27 11.95
C ALA A 292 31.92 -1.83 12.87
N ALA A 293 30.73 -1.26 12.83
CA ALA A 293 29.55 -1.80 13.54
C ALA A 293 29.10 -3.13 12.94
N PHE A 294 29.24 -3.32 11.62
CA PHE A 294 28.93 -4.57 10.93
C PHE A 294 29.90 -5.67 11.38
N ASP A 295 31.21 -5.39 11.43
CA ASP A 295 32.22 -6.38 11.85
C ASP A 295 31.93 -6.91 13.26
N ARG A 296 31.74 -5.98 14.21
CA ARG A 296 31.40 -6.34 15.60
C ARG A 296 30.10 -7.14 15.71
N TRP A 297 29.11 -6.78 14.91
CA TRP A 297 27.80 -7.46 14.91
C TRP A 297 27.95 -8.88 14.35
N MET A 298 28.70 -9.07 13.25
CA MET A 298 29.00 -10.39 12.68
C MET A 298 29.78 -11.28 13.67
N GLU A 299 30.84 -10.76 14.29
CA GLU A 299 31.65 -11.49 15.27
C GLU A 299 30.83 -11.92 16.50
N THR A 300 29.97 -11.01 17.01
CA THR A 300 29.21 -11.23 18.25
C THR A 300 28.03 -12.18 18.00
N HIS A 301 27.28 -11.93 16.94
CA HIS A 301 25.99 -12.60 16.74
C HIS A 301 26.02 -13.75 15.73
N ARG A 302 27.03 -13.80 14.87
CA ARG A 302 27.29 -14.88 13.89
C ARG A 302 26.03 -15.33 13.14
N PRO A 303 25.32 -14.42 12.44
CA PRO A 303 24.18 -14.82 11.64
C PRO A 303 24.60 -15.78 10.51
N ASP A 304 23.77 -16.76 10.21
CA ASP A 304 23.96 -17.68 9.09
C ASP A 304 23.15 -17.23 7.86
N ALA A 305 22.25 -16.25 8.03
CA ALA A 305 21.58 -15.54 6.93
C ALA A 305 21.30 -14.08 7.33
N ILE A 306 21.28 -13.19 6.33
CA ILE A 306 21.05 -11.76 6.53
C ILE A 306 19.96 -11.27 5.57
N LEU A 307 18.92 -10.64 6.13
CA LEU A 307 17.94 -9.87 5.38
C LEU A 307 18.45 -8.44 5.23
N THR A 308 18.34 -7.85 4.05
CA THR A 308 18.74 -6.45 3.79
C THR A 308 17.97 -5.91 2.59
N ILE A 309 18.02 -4.60 2.39
CA ILE A 309 17.50 -3.97 1.16
C ILE A 309 18.65 -3.47 0.26
N ASN A 310 19.87 -3.43 0.76
CA ASN A 310 21.00 -2.87 0.04
C ASN A 310 21.98 -3.97 -0.38
N PRO A 311 22.25 -4.12 -1.69
CA PRO A 311 23.12 -5.17 -2.20
C PRO A 311 24.58 -5.03 -1.75
N VAL A 312 25.05 -3.86 -1.32
CA VAL A 312 26.44 -3.66 -0.81
C VAL A 312 26.77 -4.57 0.37
N VAL A 313 25.76 -5.08 1.09
CA VAL A 313 25.96 -6.01 2.20
C VAL A 313 26.62 -7.30 1.75
N ARG A 314 26.47 -7.70 0.48
CA ARG A 314 27.15 -8.86 -0.08
C ARG A 314 28.68 -8.66 -0.06
N ASP A 315 29.13 -7.51 -0.54
CA ASP A 315 30.56 -7.20 -0.56
C ASP A 315 31.16 -7.24 0.85
N TRP A 316 30.45 -6.67 1.84
CA TRP A 316 30.87 -6.70 3.24
C TRP A 316 30.99 -8.11 3.82
N VAL A 317 30.02 -8.99 3.48
CA VAL A 317 30.02 -10.40 3.90
C VAL A 317 31.17 -11.18 3.26
N GLU A 318 31.42 -10.97 1.98
CA GLU A 318 32.49 -11.63 1.25
C GLU A 318 33.87 -11.11 1.68
N GLU A 319 34.04 -9.81 1.97
CA GLU A 319 35.29 -9.20 2.47
C GLU A 319 35.75 -9.76 3.83
N ILE A 320 34.83 -10.18 4.70
CA ILE A 320 35.19 -10.81 5.99
C ILE A 320 35.37 -12.34 5.87
N GLY A 321 35.39 -12.86 4.63
CA GLY A 321 35.72 -14.26 4.32
C GLY A 321 34.53 -15.23 4.31
N HIS A 322 33.30 -14.74 4.39
CA HIS A 322 32.13 -15.58 4.18
C HIS A 322 31.90 -15.87 2.69
N LYS A 323 31.30 -17.03 2.41
CA LYS A 323 30.87 -17.42 1.08
C LYS A 323 29.36 -17.41 1.01
N VAL A 324 28.82 -16.77 -0.03
CA VAL A 324 27.37 -16.70 -0.29
C VAL A 324 27.01 -17.72 -1.37
N PRO A 325 26.08 -18.67 -1.12
CA PRO A 325 25.26 -18.84 0.08
C PRO A 325 25.80 -19.81 1.14
N GLU A 326 26.99 -20.40 0.96
CA GLU A 326 27.47 -21.59 1.67
C GLU A 326 27.60 -21.34 3.19
N THR A 327 28.24 -20.23 3.58
CA THR A 327 28.46 -19.90 5.00
C THR A 327 27.55 -18.79 5.53
N CYS A 328 27.01 -17.95 4.64
CA CYS A 328 26.05 -16.92 4.99
C CYS A 328 25.07 -16.71 3.82
N GLY A 329 23.78 -16.94 4.05
CA GLY A 329 22.75 -16.64 3.07
C GLY A 329 22.39 -15.15 3.06
N LEU A 330 22.01 -14.62 1.90
CA LEU A 330 21.59 -13.24 1.75
C LEU A 330 20.21 -13.13 1.11
N VAL A 331 19.40 -12.20 1.60
CA VAL A 331 18.07 -11.91 1.06
C VAL A 331 17.95 -10.42 0.81
N ASN A 332 17.52 -10.05 -0.39
CA ASN A 332 17.18 -8.68 -0.71
C ASN A 332 15.65 -8.48 -0.57
N LEU A 333 15.25 -7.48 0.21
CA LEU A 333 13.83 -7.16 0.44
C LEU A 333 13.20 -6.32 -0.68
N ASN A 334 13.98 -5.96 -1.71
CA ASN A 334 13.51 -5.29 -2.92
C ASN A 334 14.33 -5.76 -4.13
N VAL A 335 14.01 -6.95 -4.65
CA VAL A 335 14.66 -7.50 -5.83
C VAL A 335 14.13 -6.79 -7.07
N VAL A 336 15.01 -6.05 -7.72
CA VAL A 336 14.83 -5.40 -9.02
C VAL A 336 15.82 -5.98 -10.04
N ASP A 337 15.73 -5.57 -11.29
CA ASP A 337 16.51 -6.15 -12.39
C ASP A 337 18.04 -6.19 -12.13
N ASP A 338 18.60 -5.13 -11.52
CA ASP A 338 20.03 -5.04 -11.21
C ASP A 338 20.51 -6.07 -10.16
N VAL A 339 19.58 -6.64 -9.40
CA VAL A 339 19.86 -7.63 -8.35
C VAL A 339 19.03 -8.91 -8.54
N GLU A 340 18.68 -9.24 -9.77
CA GLU A 340 17.85 -10.41 -10.10
C GLU A 340 18.46 -11.74 -9.60
N ASN A 341 19.78 -11.82 -9.47
CA ASN A 341 20.44 -13.00 -8.94
C ASN A 341 20.31 -13.20 -7.42
N TRP A 342 19.71 -12.25 -6.71
CA TRP A 342 19.44 -12.35 -5.28
C TRP A 342 18.14 -13.11 -5.01
N SER A 343 18.16 -13.96 -4.01
CA SER A 343 16.92 -14.44 -3.39
C SER A 343 16.27 -13.31 -2.59
N GLY A 344 14.96 -13.19 -2.64
CA GLY A 344 14.32 -12.11 -1.90
C GLY A 344 12.86 -11.82 -2.27
N ILE A 345 12.48 -10.59 -2.05
CA ILE A 345 11.13 -10.10 -2.34
C ILE A 345 11.14 -9.26 -3.60
N ARG A 346 10.41 -9.70 -4.62
CA ARG A 346 10.07 -8.88 -5.77
C ARG A 346 8.77 -8.14 -5.48
N GLU A 347 8.88 -6.84 -5.29
CA GLU A 347 7.73 -5.98 -5.03
C GLU A 347 6.88 -5.78 -6.30
N ASN A 348 5.58 -5.57 -6.13
CA ASN A 348 4.65 -5.36 -7.25
C ASN A 348 4.50 -3.85 -7.51
N HIS A 349 5.55 -3.20 -8.01
CA HIS A 349 5.60 -1.75 -8.19
C HIS A 349 4.46 -1.23 -9.07
N GLU A 350 4.14 -1.92 -10.19
CA GLU A 350 3.05 -1.51 -11.07
C GLU A 350 1.68 -1.59 -10.36
N LEU A 351 1.46 -2.61 -9.52
CA LEU A 351 0.22 -2.71 -8.76
C LEU A 351 0.09 -1.60 -7.71
N ILE A 352 1.20 -1.14 -7.13
CA ILE A 352 1.18 -0.01 -6.19
C ILE A 352 0.78 1.27 -6.91
N GLY A 353 1.37 1.53 -8.09
CA GLY A 353 0.97 2.66 -8.93
C GLY A 353 -0.49 2.62 -9.35
N ALA A 354 -0.95 1.44 -9.79
CA ALA A 354 -2.35 1.22 -10.16
C ALA A 354 -3.31 1.45 -8.97
N ALA A 355 -2.95 1.00 -7.77
CA ALA A 355 -3.74 1.19 -6.56
C ALA A 355 -3.89 2.67 -6.19
N ALA A 356 -2.85 3.48 -6.39
CA ALA A 356 -2.93 4.94 -6.18
C ALA A 356 -3.99 5.58 -7.09
N VAL A 357 -4.04 5.17 -8.36
CA VAL A 357 -5.07 5.64 -9.31
C VAL A 357 -6.47 5.21 -8.88
N ASP A 358 -6.64 3.95 -8.46
CA ASP A 358 -7.95 3.46 -8.00
C ASP A 358 -8.42 4.21 -6.74
N LEU A 359 -7.50 4.57 -5.82
CA LEU A 359 -7.79 5.43 -4.67
C LEU A 359 -8.27 6.82 -5.10
N LEU A 360 -7.57 7.49 -6.02
CA LEU A 360 -7.96 8.80 -6.57
C LEU A 360 -9.33 8.75 -7.22
N ILE A 361 -9.55 7.79 -8.12
CA ILE A 361 -10.82 7.64 -8.84
C ILE A 361 -11.96 7.36 -7.84
N GLY A 362 -11.69 6.55 -6.81
CA GLY A 362 -12.63 6.30 -5.73
C GLY A 362 -13.05 7.58 -5.00
N GLN A 363 -12.10 8.44 -4.63
CA GLN A 363 -12.37 9.72 -3.98
C GLN A 363 -13.08 10.70 -4.91
N LEU A 364 -12.60 10.87 -6.15
CA LEU A 364 -13.24 11.70 -7.16
C LEU A 364 -14.69 11.29 -7.40
N SER A 365 -14.98 9.99 -7.43
CA SER A 365 -16.35 9.47 -7.64
C SER A 365 -17.29 9.75 -6.46
N ARG A 366 -16.76 9.85 -5.25
CA ARG A 366 -17.49 10.23 -4.04
C ARG A 366 -17.53 11.74 -3.81
N ASN A 367 -16.84 12.52 -4.66
CA ASN A 367 -16.67 13.97 -4.52
C ASN A 367 -15.99 14.35 -3.18
N GLU A 368 -15.03 13.55 -2.77
CA GLU A 368 -14.18 13.80 -1.60
C GLU A 368 -12.97 14.63 -2.05
N ILE A 369 -13.15 15.94 -2.09
CA ILE A 369 -12.10 16.89 -2.48
C ILE A 369 -11.29 17.27 -1.25
N GLY A 370 -10.00 17.53 -1.41
CA GLY A 370 -9.08 17.86 -0.32
C GLY A 370 -8.72 16.63 0.51
N VAL A 371 -8.52 16.85 1.80
CA VAL A 371 -8.18 15.79 2.76
C VAL A 371 -9.41 14.92 3.04
N PRO A 372 -9.42 13.62 2.72
CA PRO A 372 -10.56 12.77 2.99
C PRO A 372 -10.79 12.58 4.49
N ARG A 373 -12.06 12.50 4.90
CA ARG A 373 -12.43 12.27 6.32
C ARG A 373 -11.90 10.93 6.86
N HIS A 374 -11.79 9.94 5.99
CA HIS A 374 -11.34 8.59 6.32
C HIS A 374 -10.30 8.17 5.27
N PRO A 375 -9.02 8.54 5.47
CA PRO A 375 -7.97 8.20 4.53
C PRO A 375 -7.79 6.67 4.45
N ALA A 376 -7.73 6.15 3.25
CA ALA A 376 -7.50 4.74 3.01
C ALA A 376 -6.00 4.48 2.80
N LYS A 377 -5.50 3.39 3.38
CA LYS A 377 -4.16 2.88 3.09
C LYS A 377 -4.31 1.50 2.44
N VAL A 378 -3.79 1.36 1.22
CA VAL A 378 -3.75 0.11 0.48
C VAL A 378 -2.33 -0.41 0.50
N LEU A 379 -2.14 -1.63 1.04
CA LEU A 379 -0.84 -2.28 1.11
C LEU A 379 -0.79 -3.41 0.09
N ILE A 380 0.23 -3.41 -0.76
CA ILE A 380 0.41 -4.38 -1.83
C ILE A 380 1.54 -5.35 -1.45
N PRO A 381 1.25 -6.65 -1.30
CA PRO A 381 2.27 -7.65 -1.00
C PRO A 381 3.18 -7.90 -2.20
N GLY A 382 4.45 -8.13 -1.92
CA GLY A 382 5.42 -8.66 -2.87
C GLY A 382 5.29 -10.16 -3.05
N LYS A 383 6.17 -10.71 -3.90
CA LYS A 383 6.29 -12.15 -4.15
C LYS A 383 7.71 -12.60 -3.81
N TRP A 384 7.80 -13.85 -3.34
CA TRP A 384 9.11 -14.46 -3.19
C TRP A 384 9.76 -14.70 -4.55
N HIS A 385 11.04 -14.39 -4.63
CA HIS A 385 11.91 -14.64 -5.77
C HIS A 385 13.09 -15.52 -5.34
N ASP A 386 13.26 -16.64 -6.04
CA ASP A 386 14.41 -17.53 -5.82
C ASP A 386 15.59 -17.06 -6.67
N GLY A 387 16.69 -16.74 -6.01
CA GLY A 387 17.98 -16.43 -6.62
C GLY A 387 19.08 -17.35 -6.11
N ALA A 388 20.34 -16.99 -6.37
CA ALA A 388 21.51 -17.79 -6.01
C ALA A 388 22.10 -17.47 -4.62
N THR A 389 21.52 -16.52 -3.88
CA THR A 389 22.11 -16.05 -2.60
C THR A 389 21.61 -16.80 -1.37
N LEU A 390 20.77 -17.82 -1.55
CA LEU A 390 20.38 -18.77 -0.52
C LEU A 390 20.62 -20.22 -0.97
N ARG A 391 20.78 -21.11 0.00
CA ARG A 391 20.76 -22.55 -0.25
C ARG A 391 19.45 -22.95 -0.89
N SER A 392 19.45 -23.97 -1.74
CA SER A 392 18.22 -24.55 -2.27
C SER A 392 17.31 -24.98 -1.13
N ALA A 393 16.01 -24.79 -1.30
CA ALA A 393 15.04 -25.35 -0.35
C ALA A 393 15.23 -26.88 -0.32
N ALA A 394 15.29 -27.47 0.86
CA ALA A 394 15.21 -28.92 0.98
C ALA A 394 13.91 -29.35 0.29
N VAL A 395 14.00 -30.30 -0.64
CA VAL A 395 12.80 -30.90 -1.23
C VAL A 395 12.10 -31.65 -0.10
N VAL A 396 11.14 -30.99 0.53
CA VAL A 396 10.17 -31.67 1.37
C VAL A 396 9.29 -32.42 0.38
N GLU A 397 9.54 -33.73 0.19
CA GLU A 397 8.57 -34.59 -0.47
C GLU A 397 7.22 -34.35 0.22
N GLN A 398 6.33 -33.68 -0.48
CA GLN A 398 4.95 -33.59 0.01
C GLN A 398 4.46 -35.04 0.08
N PRO A 399 3.99 -35.53 1.25
CA PRO A 399 3.34 -36.81 1.29
C PRO A 399 2.21 -36.74 0.25
N GLU A 400 2.22 -37.68 -0.68
CA GLU A 400 1.21 -37.82 -1.73
C GLU A 400 -0.16 -37.57 -1.09
N ALA A 401 -0.84 -36.54 -1.59
CA ALA A 401 -2.22 -36.27 -1.22
C ALA A 401 -2.98 -37.57 -1.52
N LEU A 402 -3.37 -38.29 -0.46
CA LEU A 402 -4.28 -39.41 -0.55
C LEU A 402 -5.44 -38.96 -1.46
N ALA A 403 -5.47 -39.51 -2.66
CA ALA A 403 -6.62 -39.46 -3.53
C ALA A 403 -7.77 -40.17 -2.76
N VAL A 404 -8.60 -39.42 -2.13
CA VAL A 404 -9.87 -39.88 -1.61
C VAL A 404 -10.86 -39.72 -2.72
N LEU A 405 -11.31 -40.90 -3.20
CA LEU A 405 -12.41 -41.12 -4.13
C LEU A 405 -13.72 -40.43 -3.72
#